data_924d7c179cb4c2c6352b9a30bb7c4c1e
#
_entry.id   924d7c179cb4c2c6352b9a30bb7c4c1e
#
_cell.length_a   1.000
_cell.length_b   1.000
_cell.length_c   1.000
_cell.angle_alpha   90.00
_cell.angle_beta   90.00
_cell.angle_gamma   90.00
#
_symmetry.space_group_name_H-M   'P 1'
#
loop_
_entity.id
_entity.type
_entity.pdbx_description
1 polymer ?
#
loop_
_entity_poly.entity_id
_entity_poly.type
_entity_poly.pdbx_seq_one_letter_code
_entity_poly.pdbx_strand_id
1 'polypeptide(L)'
;MSKDLVLVFGATGNIGSEVMRLLKNEGFRVRGTTSQTIPKGSDLVHVNLATGEGIDAAMDRVDRAFLMSPPGYSDQYSILSPLIQEAKRRNLKKVVLMTSLGANSSDSTPFRRAELELENSGLSYNIVRPNWFYQNFNTFWVSGIHSQGKILLPAGNAQVGFIDTRDVAAVIEKLLTTNQHSKQAFDITGPELVDHNTVANAISSATGKVITYQEIEPETLFSGLISSGVPNEYAEFIIAILGYLRKGCSAVTNGNVEFILKREPIGLGKYANDYRNAWL
;
A
#
# COMPACT_ATOMS: atom_id res chain seq x y z
N MET A 1 -14.78 -19.01 22.47
CA MET A 1 -14.12 -17.71 22.77
C MET A 1 -14.31 -16.81 21.56
N SER A 2 -14.73 -15.55 21.71
CA SER A 2 -14.81 -14.61 20.59
C SER A 2 -13.39 -14.39 20.04
N LYS A 3 -13.21 -14.44 18.70
CA LYS A 3 -11.93 -14.08 18.10
C LYS A 3 -11.56 -12.63 18.42
N ASP A 4 -10.26 -12.32 18.37
CA ASP A 4 -9.71 -10.98 18.57
C ASP A 4 -10.41 -9.93 17.68
N LEU A 5 -10.49 -8.69 18.18
CA LEU A 5 -10.89 -7.53 17.40
C LEU A 5 -9.67 -6.95 16.70
N VAL A 6 -9.71 -6.88 15.37
CA VAL A 6 -8.65 -6.33 14.54
C VAL A 6 -9.06 -4.96 13.99
N LEU A 7 -8.23 -3.95 14.22
CA LEU A 7 -8.38 -2.62 13.63
C LEU A 7 -7.59 -2.53 12.32
N VAL A 8 -8.24 -2.00 11.28
CA VAL A 8 -7.65 -1.82 9.94
C VAL A 8 -7.68 -0.36 9.56
N PHE A 9 -6.52 0.30 9.54
CA PHE A 9 -6.40 1.65 9.01
C PHE A 9 -6.47 1.63 7.47
N GLY A 10 -7.07 2.68 6.88
CA GLY A 10 -7.26 2.75 5.43
C GLY A 10 -8.25 1.73 4.88
N ALA A 11 -9.28 1.39 5.65
CA ALA A 11 -10.24 0.32 5.37
C ALA A 11 -11.07 0.49 4.08
N THR A 12 -11.12 1.69 3.52
CA THR A 12 -11.83 2.00 2.26
C THR A 12 -10.93 1.97 1.02
N GLY A 13 -9.62 1.79 1.21
CA GLY A 13 -8.65 1.68 0.10
C GLY A 13 -8.48 0.25 -0.40
N ASN A 14 -7.71 0.08 -1.50
CA ASN A 14 -7.49 -1.21 -2.17
C ASN A 14 -6.97 -2.32 -1.23
N ILE A 15 -6.00 -2.00 -0.37
CA ILE A 15 -5.40 -2.96 0.55
C ILE A 15 -6.29 -3.16 1.78
N GLY A 16 -6.71 -2.07 2.44
CA GLY A 16 -7.45 -2.16 3.70
C GLY A 16 -8.81 -2.84 3.57
N SER A 17 -9.54 -2.58 2.48
CA SER A 17 -10.82 -3.26 2.21
C SER A 17 -10.65 -4.77 2.02
N GLU A 18 -9.60 -5.17 1.34
CA GLU A 18 -9.28 -6.58 1.12
C GLU A 18 -8.80 -7.26 2.41
N VAL A 19 -7.98 -6.58 3.24
CA VAL A 19 -7.59 -7.06 4.58
C VAL A 19 -8.84 -7.28 5.44
N MET A 20 -9.78 -6.33 5.47
CA MET A 20 -11.03 -6.49 6.21
C MET A 20 -11.84 -7.69 5.72
N ARG A 21 -11.94 -7.87 4.39
CA ARG A 21 -12.65 -9.00 3.78
C ARG A 21 -12.03 -10.35 4.19
N LEU A 22 -10.71 -10.46 4.10
CA LEU A 22 -9.97 -11.67 4.45
C LEU A 22 -10.10 -12.01 5.95
N LEU A 23 -9.94 -11.03 6.83
CA LEU A 23 -10.09 -11.21 8.28
C LEU A 23 -11.51 -11.66 8.65
N LYS A 24 -12.56 -11.10 8.01
CA LYS A 24 -13.94 -11.53 8.22
C LYS A 24 -14.16 -12.98 7.81
N ASN A 25 -13.60 -13.40 6.67
CA ASN A 25 -13.68 -14.79 6.20
C ASN A 25 -13.03 -15.77 7.17
N GLU A 26 -11.94 -15.36 7.83
CA GLU A 26 -11.29 -16.11 8.90
C GLU A 26 -12.07 -16.02 10.25
N GLY A 27 -13.18 -15.30 10.30
CA GLY A 27 -14.07 -15.14 11.45
C GLY A 27 -13.56 -14.20 12.53
N PHE A 28 -12.61 -13.30 12.23
CA PHE A 28 -12.20 -12.23 13.13
C PHE A 28 -13.29 -11.15 13.19
N ARG A 29 -13.39 -10.51 14.36
CA ARG A 29 -14.10 -9.24 14.49
C ARG A 29 -13.21 -8.16 13.90
N VAL A 30 -13.79 -7.29 13.06
CA VAL A 30 -13.02 -6.23 12.41
C VAL A 30 -13.63 -4.87 12.65
N ARG A 31 -12.78 -3.87 12.75
CA ARG A 31 -13.12 -2.46 12.75
C ARG A 31 -12.22 -1.77 11.73
N GLY A 32 -12.83 -1.03 10.80
CA GLY A 32 -12.07 -0.26 9.82
C GLY A 32 -12.07 1.22 10.16
N THR A 33 -11.07 1.97 9.67
CA THR A 33 -11.07 3.43 9.77
C THR A 33 -11.31 4.08 8.42
N THR A 34 -11.97 5.23 8.43
CA THR A 34 -12.16 6.09 7.26
C THR A 34 -12.17 7.56 7.69
N SER A 35 -11.71 8.46 6.81
CA SER A 35 -11.90 9.90 6.94
C SER A 35 -13.17 10.42 6.25
N GLN A 36 -13.91 9.52 5.60
CA GLN A 36 -15.13 9.85 4.85
C GLN A 36 -16.38 9.63 5.73
N THR A 37 -17.55 10.02 5.18
CA THR A 37 -18.84 9.74 5.81
C THR A 37 -19.04 8.24 5.98
N ILE A 38 -19.44 7.83 7.18
CA ILE A 38 -19.61 6.43 7.55
C ILE A 38 -21.00 5.94 7.10
N PRO A 39 -21.09 4.89 6.27
CA PRO A 39 -22.38 4.27 5.98
C PRO A 39 -23.00 3.66 7.24
N LYS A 40 -24.31 3.84 7.41
CA LYS A 40 -25.05 3.30 8.55
C LYS A 40 -24.94 1.78 8.61
N GLY A 41 -24.56 1.26 9.78
CA GLY A 41 -24.43 -0.20 10.01
C GLY A 41 -23.13 -0.82 9.48
N SER A 42 -22.16 -0.01 9.02
CA SER A 42 -20.83 -0.51 8.66
C SER A 42 -19.94 -0.74 9.88
N ASP A 43 -18.89 -1.56 9.70
CA ASP A 43 -17.83 -1.78 10.72
C ASP A 43 -16.75 -0.67 10.67
N LEU A 44 -17.11 0.53 10.21
CA LEU A 44 -16.20 1.66 10.08
C LEU A 44 -16.34 2.64 11.25
N VAL A 45 -15.24 3.29 11.58
CA VAL A 45 -15.17 4.42 12.52
C VAL A 45 -14.42 5.58 11.86
N HIS A 46 -14.82 6.80 12.20
CA HIS A 46 -14.16 7.98 11.67
C HIS A 46 -12.82 8.21 12.37
N VAL A 47 -11.78 8.43 11.57
CA VAL A 47 -10.46 8.86 12.05
C VAL A 47 -9.90 9.89 11.07
N ASN A 48 -9.50 11.03 11.60
CA ASN A 48 -8.73 12.03 10.86
C ASN A 48 -7.25 11.88 11.24
N LEU A 49 -6.46 11.29 10.35
CA LEU A 49 -5.04 11.04 10.60
C LEU A 49 -4.18 12.31 10.64
N ALA A 50 -4.63 13.39 9.99
CA ALA A 50 -3.92 14.67 10.00
C ALA A 50 -4.01 15.37 11.38
N THR A 51 -5.14 15.22 12.08
CA THR A 51 -5.38 15.85 13.39
C THR A 51 -5.24 14.87 14.56
N GLY A 52 -5.24 13.56 14.29
CA GLY A 52 -5.29 12.52 15.30
C GLY A 52 -6.69 12.28 15.89
N GLU A 53 -7.71 13.01 15.42
CA GLU A 53 -9.09 12.87 15.91
C GLU A 53 -9.62 11.44 15.64
N GLY A 54 -10.19 10.85 16.67
CA GLY A 54 -10.81 9.53 16.58
C GLY A 54 -9.86 8.35 16.80
N ILE A 55 -8.54 8.53 16.90
CA ILE A 55 -7.56 7.44 17.09
C ILE A 55 -7.86 6.67 18.39
N ASP A 56 -8.03 7.36 19.52
CA ASP A 56 -8.29 6.75 20.81
C ASP A 56 -9.58 5.90 20.77
N ALA A 57 -10.66 6.45 20.24
CA ALA A 57 -11.94 5.74 20.10
C ALA A 57 -11.85 4.55 19.12
N ALA A 58 -11.10 4.71 18.02
CA ALA A 58 -10.90 3.63 17.05
C ALA A 58 -10.16 2.44 17.66
N MET A 59 -9.20 2.68 18.54
CA MET A 59 -8.39 1.65 19.19
C MET A 59 -9.01 1.08 20.48
N ASP A 60 -10.23 1.54 20.89
CA ASP A 60 -10.88 1.00 22.08
C ASP A 60 -11.16 -0.51 21.94
N ARG A 61 -10.70 -1.31 22.92
CA ARG A 61 -10.81 -2.77 22.99
C ARG A 61 -10.25 -3.53 21.77
N VAL A 62 -9.33 -2.92 21.04
CA VAL A 62 -8.64 -3.56 19.93
C VAL A 62 -7.55 -4.49 20.45
N ASP A 63 -7.44 -5.68 19.85
CA ASP A 63 -6.40 -6.66 20.18
C ASP A 63 -5.22 -6.57 19.22
N ARG A 64 -5.48 -6.33 17.91
CA ARG A 64 -4.49 -6.30 16.84
C ARG A 64 -4.76 -5.16 15.89
N ALA A 65 -3.73 -4.60 15.25
CA ALA A 65 -3.92 -3.50 14.31
C ALA A 65 -3.05 -3.64 13.05
N PHE A 66 -3.62 -3.26 11.91
CA PHE A 66 -2.90 -2.93 10.69
C PHE A 66 -2.76 -1.42 10.59
N LEU A 67 -1.52 -0.93 10.51
CA LEU A 67 -1.18 0.49 10.45
C LEU A 67 -0.60 0.83 9.08
N MET A 68 -1.04 1.92 8.50
CA MET A 68 -0.50 2.47 7.25
C MET A 68 -0.68 3.98 7.20
N SER A 69 0.19 4.67 6.45
CA SER A 69 -0.03 6.06 6.05
C SER A 69 -0.78 6.08 4.71
N PRO A 70 -1.87 6.83 4.59
CA PRO A 70 -2.53 7.01 3.31
C PRO A 70 -1.67 7.86 2.36
N PRO A 71 -1.94 7.84 1.03
CA PRO A 71 -1.33 8.77 0.10
C PRO A 71 -1.67 10.23 0.46
N GLY A 72 -0.85 11.17 0.00
CA GLY A 72 -1.03 12.61 0.26
C GLY A 72 -0.11 13.18 1.35
N TYR A 73 0.65 12.34 2.04
CA TYR A 73 1.59 12.77 3.08
C TYR A 73 3.04 12.46 2.69
N SER A 74 3.90 13.46 2.70
CA SER A 74 5.36 13.33 2.50
C SER A 74 6.08 12.97 3.81
N ASP A 75 5.59 13.45 4.96
CA ASP A 75 6.03 13.04 6.29
C ASP A 75 5.11 11.94 6.86
N GLN A 76 5.36 10.69 6.47
CA GLN A 76 4.59 9.55 6.96
C GLN A 76 4.85 9.26 8.44
N TYR A 77 5.96 9.72 9.00
CA TYR A 77 6.27 9.53 10.43
C TYR A 77 5.27 10.26 11.31
N SER A 78 4.93 11.51 10.97
CA SER A 78 3.95 12.29 11.72
C SER A 78 2.57 11.63 11.78
N ILE A 79 2.21 10.84 10.76
CA ILE A 79 0.96 10.08 10.69
C ILE A 79 1.04 8.77 11.48
N LEU A 80 2.17 8.06 11.37
CA LEU A 80 2.31 6.71 11.92
C LEU A 80 2.69 6.69 13.40
N SER A 81 3.49 7.66 13.87
CA SER A 81 3.97 7.71 15.25
C SER A 81 2.81 7.76 16.27
N PRO A 82 1.77 8.61 16.14
CA PRO A 82 0.63 8.59 17.05
C PRO A 82 -0.09 7.23 17.11
N LEU A 83 -0.17 6.52 15.98
CA LEU A 83 -0.80 5.20 15.92
C LEU A 83 0.04 4.14 16.66
N ILE A 84 1.36 4.19 16.49
CA ILE A 84 2.30 3.28 17.17
C ILE A 84 2.28 3.53 18.67
N GLN A 85 2.31 4.81 19.08
CA GLN A 85 2.25 5.19 20.50
C GLN A 85 0.95 4.72 21.15
N GLU A 86 -0.19 4.89 20.48
CA GLU A 86 -1.48 4.45 21.02
C GLU A 86 -1.57 2.92 21.07
N ALA A 87 -1.05 2.21 20.05
CA ALA A 87 -0.95 0.75 20.08
C ALA A 87 -0.08 0.26 21.26
N LYS A 88 1.05 0.94 21.52
CA LYS A 88 1.93 0.67 22.66
C LYS A 88 1.23 0.94 23.99
N ARG A 89 0.56 2.10 24.14
CA ARG A 89 -0.17 2.48 25.35
C ARG A 89 -1.23 1.44 25.72
N ARG A 90 -1.88 0.86 24.73
CA ARG A 90 -2.91 -0.18 24.91
C ARG A 90 -2.35 -1.60 24.95
N ASN A 91 -1.05 -1.76 24.77
CA ASN A 91 -0.37 -3.06 24.76
C ASN A 91 -1.03 -4.06 23.80
N LEU A 92 -1.22 -3.66 22.53
CA LEU A 92 -1.84 -4.53 21.51
C LEU A 92 -1.06 -5.84 21.38
N LYS A 93 -1.77 -6.93 21.17
CA LYS A 93 -1.18 -8.28 21.00
C LYS A 93 -0.33 -8.38 19.74
N LYS A 94 -0.66 -7.61 18.68
CA LYS A 94 0.04 -7.65 17.39
C LYS A 94 -0.20 -6.36 16.60
N VAL A 95 0.87 -5.87 15.98
CA VAL A 95 0.83 -4.75 15.02
C VAL A 95 1.48 -5.20 13.71
N VAL A 96 0.82 -4.95 12.57
CA VAL A 96 1.45 -5.03 11.25
C VAL A 96 1.51 -3.62 10.69
N LEU A 97 2.72 -3.14 10.42
CA LEU A 97 2.97 -1.83 9.84
C LEU A 97 3.31 -1.99 8.36
N MET A 98 2.62 -1.28 7.49
CA MET A 98 3.00 -1.17 6.09
C MET A 98 3.76 0.13 5.85
N THR A 99 4.93 -0.01 5.25
CA THR A 99 5.77 1.10 4.77
C THR A 99 5.97 0.97 3.26
N SER A 100 7.18 1.02 2.76
CA SER A 100 7.49 0.82 1.33
C SER A 100 8.86 0.19 1.14
N LEU A 101 9.08 -0.46 0.01
CA LEU A 101 10.41 -0.91 -0.40
C LEU A 101 11.38 0.28 -0.38
N GLY A 102 12.56 0.06 0.20
CA GLY A 102 13.58 1.09 0.36
C GLY A 102 13.39 2.02 1.57
N ALA A 103 12.33 1.84 2.39
CA ALA A 103 12.13 2.62 3.60
C ALA A 103 13.36 2.61 4.52
N ASN A 104 14.07 1.49 4.57
CA ASN A 104 15.27 1.27 5.38
C ASN A 104 16.59 1.69 4.71
N SER A 105 16.56 2.46 3.63
CA SER A 105 17.77 2.98 2.96
C SER A 105 18.52 4.02 3.81
N SER A 106 17.84 4.67 4.75
CA SER A 106 18.41 5.58 5.75
C SER A 106 17.51 5.61 6.98
N ASP A 107 18.09 5.66 8.18
CA ASP A 107 17.32 5.78 9.44
C ASP A 107 16.58 7.12 9.57
N SER A 108 16.91 8.10 8.74
CA SER A 108 16.25 9.41 8.72
C SER A 108 14.97 9.48 7.87
N THR A 109 14.69 8.47 7.02
CA THR A 109 13.47 8.49 6.22
C THR A 109 12.24 8.42 7.12
N PRO A 110 11.13 9.12 6.78
CA PRO A 110 9.91 9.11 7.62
C PRO A 110 9.38 7.70 7.90
N PHE A 111 9.35 6.84 6.91
CA PHE A 111 8.94 5.45 7.10
C PHE A 111 9.89 4.68 8.02
N ARG A 112 11.22 4.83 7.85
CA ARG A 112 12.17 4.11 8.71
C ARG A 112 12.10 4.57 10.15
N ARG A 113 11.89 5.85 10.41
CA ARG A 113 11.66 6.37 11.77
C ARG A 113 10.45 5.70 12.43
N ALA A 114 9.36 5.51 11.69
CA ALA A 114 8.19 4.79 12.20
C ALA A 114 8.49 3.29 12.44
N GLU A 115 9.25 2.65 11.56
CA GLU A 115 9.70 1.27 11.77
C GLU A 115 10.53 1.13 13.03
N LEU A 116 11.53 2.00 13.22
CA LEU A 116 12.41 2.02 14.41
C LEU A 116 11.59 2.25 15.69
N GLU A 117 10.60 3.14 15.67
CA GLU A 117 9.72 3.35 16.81
C GLU A 117 8.92 2.08 17.15
N LEU A 118 8.38 1.39 16.15
CA LEU A 118 7.66 0.13 16.35
C LEU A 118 8.60 -0.98 16.83
N GLU A 119 9.80 -1.12 16.25
CA GLU A 119 10.82 -2.08 16.66
C GLU A 119 11.19 -1.92 18.15
N ASN A 120 11.27 -0.68 18.63
CA ASN A 120 11.59 -0.33 20.02
C ASN A 120 10.34 -0.24 20.94
N SER A 121 9.15 -0.50 20.44
CA SER A 121 7.92 -0.36 21.23
C SER A 121 7.71 -1.44 22.29
N GLY A 122 8.35 -2.61 22.14
CA GLY A 122 8.11 -3.81 22.94
C GLY A 122 6.96 -4.68 22.46
N LEU A 123 6.15 -4.21 21.50
CA LEU A 123 5.02 -4.95 20.93
C LEU A 123 5.48 -6.16 20.09
N SER A 124 4.59 -7.11 19.88
CA SER A 124 4.72 -8.07 18.79
C SER A 124 4.35 -7.39 17.48
N TYR A 125 5.25 -7.40 16.51
CA TYR A 125 5.03 -6.69 15.25
C TYR A 125 5.51 -7.48 14.04
N ASN A 126 5.05 -7.05 12.86
CA ASN A 126 5.73 -7.24 11.57
C ASN A 126 5.71 -5.92 10.77
N ILE A 127 6.69 -5.78 9.88
CA ILE A 127 6.78 -4.69 8.94
C ILE A 127 6.66 -5.29 7.54
N VAL A 128 5.83 -4.69 6.69
CA VAL A 128 5.64 -5.09 5.30
C VAL A 128 6.03 -3.91 4.42
N ARG A 129 7.01 -4.12 3.54
CA ARG A 129 7.55 -3.11 2.61
C ARG A 129 7.23 -3.51 1.18
N PRO A 130 6.05 -3.19 0.67
CA PRO A 130 5.70 -3.51 -0.71
C PRO A 130 6.48 -2.67 -1.71
N ASN A 131 6.77 -3.26 -2.86
CA ASN A 131 7.17 -2.56 -4.07
C ASN A 131 5.95 -1.87 -4.71
N TRP A 132 6.12 -1.23 -5.87
CA TRP A 132 5.06 -0.53 -6.60
C TRP A 132 3.88 -1.45 -6.91
N PHE A 133 2.65 -0.90 -6.83
CA PHE A 133 1.43 -1.68 -7.02
C PHE A 133 0.99 -1.71 -8.49
N TYR A 134 0.59 -2.87 -8.99
CA TYR A 134 -0.12 -2.95 -10.26
C TYR A 134 -1.37 -2.06 -10.27
N GLN A 135 -2.08 -1.95 -9.15
CA GLN A 135 -3.31 -1.15 -9.04
C GLN A 135 -3.11 0.35 -9.30
N ASN A 136 -1.89 0.86 -9.31
CA ASN A 136 -1.64 2.22 -9.74
C ASN A 136 -2.11 2.47 -11.18
N PHE A 137 -2.06 1.47 -12.06
CA PHE A 137 -2.50 1.59 -13.45
C PHE A 137 -4.03 1.67 -13.63
N ASN A 138 -4.80 1.21 -12.65
CA ASN A 138 -6.27 1.33 -12.65
C ASN A 138 -6.80 2.34 -11.62
N THR A 139 -5.92 3.13 -11.00
CA THR A 139 -6.27 4.20 -10.06
C THR A 139 -5.56 5.49 -10.42
N PHE A 140 -4.31 5.71 -9.94
CA PHE A 140 -3.58 6.98 -10.12
C PHE A 140 -3.31 7.34 -11.58
N TRP A 141 -2.96 6.35 -12.42
CA TRP A 141 -2.54 6.57 -13.80
C TRP A 141 -3.60 6.24 -14.84
N VAL A 142 -4.82 5.92 -14.38
CA VAL A 142 -5.92 5.49 -15.25
C VAL A 142 -6.42 6.60 -16.18
N SER A 143 -6.33 7.87 -15.77
CA SER A 143 -6.85 9.00 -16.56
C SER A 143 -6.15 9.15 -17.92
N GLY A 144 -4.84 8.97 -17.98
CA GLY A 144 -4.08 8.97 -19.25
C GLY A 144 -4.44 7.79 -20.15
N ILE A 145 -4.71 6.63 -19.55
CA ILE A 145 -5.15 5.44 -20.28
C ILE A 145 -6.54 5.69 -20.89
N HIS A 146 -7.49 6.25 -20.12
CA HIS A 146 -8.85 6.52 -20.60
C HIS A 146 -8.89 7.62 -21.67
N SER A 147 -8.14 8.73 -21.47
CA SER A 147 -8.24 9.90 -22.33
C SER A 147 -7.40 9.79 -23.61
N GLN A 148 -6.28 9.06 -23.56
CA GLN A 148 -5.27 9.05 -24.64
C GLN A 148 -4.79 7.66 -25.01
N GLY A 149 -5.21 6.59 -24.31
CA GLY A 149 -4.63 5.26 -24.48
C GLY A 149 -3.17 5.19 -24.02
N LYS A 150 -2.76 6.03 -23.06
CA LYS A 150 -1.36 6.15 -22.69
C LYS A 150 -1.10 6.08 -21.20
N ILE A 151 -0.03 5.39 -20.83
CA ILE A 151 0.61 5.50 -19.52
C ILE A 151 1.66 6.60 -19.64
N LEU A 152 1.49 7.71 -18.93
CA LEU A 152 2.33 8.91 -19.00
C LEU A 152 3.15 9.06 -17.72
N LEU A 153 4.42 8.65 -17.72
CA LEU A 153 5.29 8.69 -16.54
C LEU A 153 6.76 8.95 -16.93
N PRO A 154 7.55 9.59 -16.05
CA PRO A 154 9.00 9.79 -16.24
C PRO A 154 9.80 8.57 -15.74
N ALA A 155 9.45 7.38 -16.21
CA ALA A 155 10.01 6.13 -15.67
C ALA A 155 11.10 5.49 -16.55
N GLY A 156 11.32 6.00 -17.79
CA GLY A 156 12.27 5.41 -18.73
C GLY A 156 11.95 3.94 -19.00
N ASN A 157 12.99 3.14 -19.13
CA ASN A 157 12.91 1.69 -19.31
C ASN A 157 13.14 0.93 -17.99
N ALA A 158 12.88 1.57 -16.85
CA ALA A 158 13.14 0.96 -15.56
C ALA A 158 12.28 -0.30 -15.35
N GLN A 159 12.95 -1.36 -14.91
CA GLN A 159 12.32 -2.61 -14.52
C GLN A 159 11.81 -2.49 -13.07
N VAL A 160 10.64 -3.04 -12.81
CA VAL A 160 9.98 -2.95 -11.51
C VAL A 160 9.37 -4.30 -11.14
N GLY A 161 9.58 -4.74 -9.91
CA GLY A 161 8.90 -5.91 -9.35
C GLY A 161 7.52 -5.52 -8.81
N PHE A 162 6.59 -5.09 -9.69
CA PHE A 162 5.24 -4.71 -9.29
C PHE A 162 4.53 -5.82 -8.54
N ILE A 163 3.79 -5.45 -7.49
CA ILE A 163 3.00 -6.40 -6.70
C ILE A 163 1.50 -6.08 -6.79
N ASP A 164 0.68 -7.12 -6.77
CA ASP A 164 -0.78 -6.97 -6.65
C ASP A 164 -1.17 -6.66 -5.20
N THR A 165 -2.03 -5.65 -4.99
CA THR A 165 -2.49 -5.26 -3.65
C THR A 165 -3.26 -6.36 -2.93
N ARG A 166 -3.80 -7.35 -3.65
CA ARG A 166 -4.44 -8.54 -3.07
C ARG A 166 -3.42 -9.46 -2.38
N ASP A 167 -2.20 -9.56 -2.92
CA ASP A 167 -1.11 -10.29 -2.27
C ASP A 167 -0.59 -9.55 -1.05
N VAL A 168 -0.48 -8.22 -1.14
CA VAL A 168 -0.13 -7.37 0.02
C VAL A 168 -1.14 -7.58 1.15
N ALA A 169 -2.42 -7.53 0.83
CA ALA A 169 -3.50 -7.72 1.81
C ALA A 169 -3.47 -9.12 2.43
N ALA A 170 -3.22 -10.16 1.62
CA ALA A 170 -3.11 -11.53 2.11
C ALA A 170 -1.89 -11.73 3.03
N VAL A 171 -0.75 -11.11 2.71
CA VAL A 171 0.43 -11.10 3.58
C VAL A 171 0.13 -10.42 4.91
N ILE A 172 -0.53 -9.26 4.88
CA ILE A 172 -0.90 -8.50 6.09
C ILE A 172 -1.87 -9.32 6.94
N GLU A 173 -2.91 -9.91 6.35
CA GLU A 173 -3.86 -10.79 7.06
C GLU A 173 -3.13 -11.95 7.73
N LYS A 174 -2.27 -12.65 6.98
CA LYS A 174 -1.50 -13.78 7.51
C LYS A 174 -0.61 -13.39 8.68
N LEU A 175 0.08 -12.27 8.60
CA LEU A 175 0.95 -11.76 9.67
C LEU A 175 0.16 -11.25 10.87
N LEU A 176 -1.05 -10.70 10.67
CA LEU A 176 -1.94 -10.31 11.76
C LEU A 176 -2.49 -11.50 12.54
N THR A 177 -2.78 -12.61 11.85
CA THR A 177 -3.50 -13.76 12.43
C THR A 177 -2.57 -14.82 13.03
N THR A 178 -1.27 -14.75 12.76
CA THR A 178 -0.27 -15.68 13.28
C THR A 178 0.81 -14.98 14.10
N ASN A 179 1.49 -15.73 14.98
CA ASN A 179 2.71 -15.29 15.65
C ASN A 179 3.98 -15.81 14.96
N GLN A 180 3.84 -16.56 13.88
CA GLN A 180 4.99 -16.91 13.03
C GLN A 180 5.63 -15.63 12.50
N HIS A 181 6.94 -15.63 12.37
CA HIS A 181 7.70 -14.49 11.85
C HIS A 181 7.58 -13.18 12.65
N SER A 182 7.17 -13.24 13.93
CA SER A 182 7.07 -12.05 14.78
C SER A 182 8.40 -11.31 14.86
N LYS A 183 8.34 -9.97 14.91
CA LYS A 183 9.49 -9.04 14.94
C LYS A 183 10.39 -9.13 13.68
N GLN A 184 9.78 -9.41 12.54
CA GLN A 184 10.46 -9.42 11.23
C GLN A 184 9.87 -8.41 10.28
N ALA A 185 10.72 -7.86 9.41
CA ALA A 185 10.36 -7.01 8.29
C ALA A 185 10.49 -7.81 6.98
N PHE A 186 9.55 -7.61 6.06
CA PHE A 186 9.50 -8.27 4.77
C PHE A 186 9.36 -7.25 3.64
N ASP A 187 10.34 -7.19 2.77
CA ASP A 187 10.18 -6.58 1.46
C ASP A 187 9.34 -7.52 0.61
N ILE A 188 8.24 -7.06 0.01
CA ILE A 188 7.36 -7.89 -0.80
C ILE A 188 7.22 -7.36 -2.21
N THR A 189 7.38 -8.25 -3.17
CA THR A 189 7.40 -7.94 -4.61
C THR A 189 6.51 -8.93 -5.36
N GLY A 190 6.14 -8.56 -6.59
CA GLY A 190 5.56 -9.51 -7.51
C GLY A 190 6.59 -10.53 -8.03
N PRO A 191 6.14 -11.47 -8.89
CA PRO A 191 6.97 -12.59 -9.31
C PRO A 191 7.99 -12.23 -10.39
N GLU A 192 7.85 -11.10 -11.06
CA GLU A 192 8.56 -10.77 -12.29
C GLU A 192 9.00 -9.31 -12.33
N LEU A 193 10.08 -9.04 -13.04
CA LEU A 193 10.52 -7.68 -13.38
C LEU A 193 9.90 -7.30 -14.70
N VAL A 194 9.15 -6.20 -14.73
CA VAL A 194 8.52 -5.66 -15.93
C VAL A 194 8.71 -4.16 -16.03
N ASP A 195 8.82 -3.64 -17.25
CA ASP A 195 8.77 -2.21 -17.51
C ASP A 195 7.35 -1.73 -17.84
N HIS A 196 7.19 -0.42 -18.00
CA HIS A 196 5.89 0.18 -18.29
C HIS A 196 5.37 -0.16 -19.71
N ASN A 197 6.25 -0.47 -20.67
CA ASN A 197 5.84 -0.98 -21.99
C ASN A 197 5.20 -2.36 -21.88
N THR A 198 5.81 -3.25 -21.09
CA THR A 198 5.29 -4.59 -20.84
C THR A 198 3.91 -4.51 -20.16
N VAL A 199 3.74 -3.59 -19.20
CA VAL A 199 2.43 -3.36 -18.58
C VAL A 199 1.40 -2.84 -19.58
N ALA A 200 1.76 -1.85 -20.41
CA ALA A 200 0.90 -1.32 -21.46
C ALA A 200 0.44 -2.40 -22.43
N ASN A 201 1.35 -3.30 -22.85
CA ASN A 201 1.05 -4.44 -23.71
C ASN A 201 0.09 -5.44 -23.07
N ALA A 202 0.26 -5.71 -21.76
CA ALA A 202 -0.63 -6.61 -21.02
C ALA A 202 -2.06 -6.02 -20.91
N ILE A 203 -2.19 -4.71 -20.62
CA ILE A 203 -3.47 -4.00 -20.61
C ILE A 203 -4.11 -4.02 -22.01
N SER A 204 -3.33 -3.76 -23.07
CA SER A 204 -3.80 -3.83 -24.45
C SER A 204 -4.38 -5.20 -24.79
N SER A 205 -3.64 -6.26 -24.44
CA SER A 205 -4.07 -7.64 -24.68
C SER A 205 -5.36 -8.00 -23.93
N ALA A 206 -5.51 -7.52 -22.68
CA ALA A 206 -6.68 -7.79 -21.86
C ALA A 206 -7.93 -7.03 -22.32
N THR A 207 -7.76 -5.83 -22.91
CA THR A 207 -8.87 -4.94 -23.28
C THR A 207 -9.22 -4.96 -24.78
N GLY A 208 -8.30 -5.40 -25.63
CA GLY A 208 -8.38 -5.26 -27.09
C GLY A 208 -8.17 -3.83 -27.60
N LYS A 209 -7.81 -2.88 -26.71
CA LYS A 209 -7.48 -1.48 -27.07
C LYS A 209 -5.97 -1.33 -27.20
N VAL A 210 -5.53 -0.36 -28.00
CA VAL A 210 -4.11 -0.01 -28.09
C VAL A 210 -3.75 0.91 -26.93
N ILE A 211 -3.01 0.38 -25.96
CA ILE A 211 -2.45 1.16 -24.85
C ILE A 211 -0.94 1.18 -24.99
N THR A 212 -0.33 2.34 -24.83
CA THR A 212 1.13 2.51 -24.97
C THR A 212 1.71 3.20 -23.74
N TYR A 213 2.99 2.98 -23.48
CA TYR A 213 3.75 3.82 -22.54
C TYR A 213 4.39 4.96 -23.31
N GLN A 214 4.27 6.16 -22.80
CA GLN A 214 4.99 7.34 -23.29
C GLN A 214 5.74 7.97 -22.13
N GLU A 215 7.06 8.01 -22.26
CA GLU A 215 7.88 8.77 -21.32
C GLU A 215 7.56 10.26 -21.43
N ILE A 216 7.44 10.91 -20.30
CA ILE A 216 7.28 12.36 -20.19
C ILE A 216 8.35 12.94 -19.26
N GLU A 217 8.61 14.25 -19.37
CA GLU A 217 9.53 14.92 -18.47
C GLU A 217 8.94 15.00 -17.05
N PRO A 218 9.77 14.91 -15.98
CA PRO A 218 9.32 15.05 -14.59
C PRO A 218 8.50 16.31 -14.33
N GLU A 219 8.90 17.43 -14.95
CA GLU A 219 8.24 18.74 -14.85
C GLU A 219 6.83 18.73 -15.43
N THR A 220 6.60 17.92 -16.48
CA THR A 220 5.28 17.75 -17.09
C THR A 220 4.35 17.02 -16.12
N LEU A 221 4.83 15.94 -15.50
CA LEU A 221 4.05 15.22 -14.49
C LEU A 221 3.78 16.11 -13.27
N PHE A 222 4.81 16.81 -12.78
CA PHE A 222 4.68 17.73 -11.64
C PHE A 222 3.57 18.77 -11.89
N SER A 223 3.63 19.43 -13.05
CA SER A 223 2.62 20.43 -13.44
C SER A 223 1.21 19.84 -13.52
N GLY A 224 1.08 18.61 -14.02
CA GLY A 224 -0.18 17.88 -14.07
C GLY A 224 -0.74 17.55 -12.67
N LEU A 225 0.12 17.12 -11.74
CA LEU A 225 -0.25 16.88 -10.35
C LEU A 225 -0.75 18.15 -9.65
N ILE A 226 -0.01 19.26 -9.78
CA ILE A 226 -0.43 20.56 -9.21
C ILE A 226 -1.76 21.01 -9.79
N SER A 227 -1.94 20.91 -11.11
CA SER A 227 -3.20 21.29 -11.79
C SER A 227 -4.39 20.44 -11.33
N SER A 228 -4.13 19.21 -10.87
CA SER A 228 -5.13 18.30 -10.32
C SER A 228 -5.37 18.50 -8.82
N GLY A 229 -4.77 19.53 -8.20
CA GLY A 229 -4.97 19.86 -6.78
C GLY A 229 -4.09 19.07 -5.80
N VAL A 230 -3.07 18.37 -6.28
CA VAL A 230 -2.11 17.68 -5.41
C VAL A 230 -1.24 18.73 -4.70
N PRO A 231 -1.06 18.67 -3.36
CA PRO A 231 -0.18 19.57 -2.63
C PRO A 231 1.26 19.54 -3.16
N ASN A 232 1.92 20.70 -3.19
CA ASN A 232 3.27 20.87 -3.75
C ASN A 232 4.28 19.87 -3.17
N GLU A 233 4.37 19.78 -1.85
CA GLU A 233 5.30 18.86 -1.17
C GLU A 233 5.05 17.38 -1.52
N TYR A 234 3.79 16.99 -1.72
CA TYR A 234 3.47 15.64 -2.11
C TYR A 234 3.75 15.38 -3.59
N ALA A 235 3.56 16.38 -4.46
CA ALA A 235 3.95 16.28 -5.87
C ALA A 235 5.48 16.14 -6.00
N GLU A 236 6.27 16.92 -5.26
CA GLU A 236 7.73 16.79 -5.18
C GLU A 236 8.14 15.38 -4.70
N PHE A 237 7.48 14.87 -3.67
CA PHE A 237 7.69 13.50 -3.18
C PHE A 237 7.42 12.46 -4.27
N ILE A 238 6.32 12.58 -5.03
CA ILE A 238 6.01 11.66 -6.15
C ILE A 238 7.11 11.70 -7.22
N ILE A 239 7.57 12.90 -7.60
CA ILE A 239 8.66 13.03 -8.58
C ILE A 239 9.95 12.39 -8.06
N ALA A 240 10.28 12.60 -6.80
CA ALA A 240 11.47 12.03 -6.19
C ALA A 240 11.45 10.49 -6.20
N ILE A 241 10.33 9.85 -5.80
CA ILE A 241 10.23 8.39 -5.78
C ILE A 241 10.22 7.79 -7.20
N LEU A 242 9.64 8.47 -8.19
CA LEU A 242 9.76 8.08 -9.60
C LEU A 242 11.19 8.22 -10.12
N GLY A 243 11.94 9.22 -9.64
CA GLY A 243 13.37 9.36 -9.91
C GLY A 243 14.20 8.18 -9.38
N TYR A 244 13.87 7.66 -8.19
CA TYR A 244 14.48 6.44 -7.65
C TYR A 244 14.08 5.20 -8.46
N LEU A 245 12.82 5.09 -8.88
CA LEU A 245 12.35 4.02 -9.76
C LEU A 245 13.15 4.03 -11.08
N ARG A 246 13.29 5.20 -11.71
CA ARG A 246 14.08 5.37 -12.97
C ARG A 246 15.54 4.95 -12.81
N LYS A 247 16.13 5.11 -11.62
CA LYS A 247 17.49 4.65 -11.30
C LYS A 247 17.59 3.13 -11.03
N GLY A 248 16.49 2.40 -11.14
CA GLY A 248 16.44 0.95 -10.93
C GLY A 248 16.31 0.49 -9.47
N CYS A 249 16.04 1.40 -8.53
CA CYS A 249 15.90 1.03 -7.11
C CYS A 249 14.70 0.10 -6.83
N SER A 250 13.78 -0.04 -7.77
CA SER A 250 12.61 -0.93 -7.69
C SER A 250 12.77 -2.23 -8.50
N ALA A 251 13.95 -2.44 -9.14
CA ALA A 251 14.24 -3.62 -9.96
C ALA A 251 14.62 -4.83 -9.07
N VAL A 252 13.69 -5.22 -8.20
CA VAL A 252 13.87 -6.30 -7.23
C VAL A 252 12.66 -7.23 -7.27
N THR A 253 12.92 -8.55 -7.29
CA THR A 253 11.96 -9.61 -6.97
C THR A 253 12.51 -10.48 -5.85
N ASN A 254 11.62 -11.07 -5.05
CA ASN A 254 11.98 -11.98 -3.98
C ASN A 254 10.87 -13.02 -3.74
N GLY A 255 11.18 -14.06 -2.97
CA GLY A 255 10.25 -15.14 -2.64
C GLY A 255 9.41 -14.91 -1.38
N ASN A 256 9.35 -13.71 -0.81
CA ASN A 256 8.72 -13.50 0.50
C ASN A 256 7.20 -13.70 0.48
N VAL A 257 6.52 -13.36 -0.61
CA VAL A 257 5.08 -13.64 -0.76
C VAL A 257 4.82 -15.13 -0.72
N GLU A 258 5.56 -15.91 -1.53
CA GLU A 258 5.46 -17.39 -1.54
C GLU A 258 5.85 -17.99 -0.18
N PHE A 259 6.90 -17.48 0.44
CA PHE A 259 7.34 -17.94 1.76
C PHE A 259 6.25 -17.77 2.82
N ILE A 260 5.53 -16.64 2.82
CA ILE A 260 4.50 -16.34 3.82
C ILE A 260 3.16 -17.03 3.48
N LEU A 261 2.74 -16.95 2.21
CA LEU A 261 1.40 -17.39 1.77
C LEU A 261 1.35 -18.84 1.29
N LYS A 262 2.51 -19.48 1.04
CA LYS A 262 2.64 -20.83 0.46
C LYS A 262 1.96 -20.97 -0.90
N ARG A 263 1.95 -19.89 -1.67
CA ARG A 263 1.51 -19.83 -3.07
C ARG A 263 2.27 -18.74 -3.81
N GLU A 264 2.33 -18.88 -5.12
CA GLU A 264 2.88 -17.86 -6.03
C GLU A 264 2.13 -16.53 -5.90
N PRO A 265 2.83 -15.39 -6.03
CA PRO A 265 2.20 -14.09 -6.16
C PRO A 265 1.46 -13.94 -7.49
N ILE A 266 0.51 -13.01 -7.53
CA ILE A 266 -0.26 -12.69 -8.72
C ILE A 266 0.63 -11.95 -9.72
N GLY A 267 0.81 -12.54 -10.92
CA GLY A 267 1.57 -11.92 -12.01
C GLY A 267 0.76 -10.95 -12.85
N LEU A 268 1.48 -10.21 -13.73
CA LEU A 268 0.94 -9.15 -14.57
C LEU A 268 -0.24 -9.60 -15.43
N GLY A 269 -0.13 -10.76 -16.07
CA GLY A 269 -1.18 -11.25 -16.96
C GLY A 269 -2.51 -11.50 -16.23
N LYS A 270 -2.46 -12.08 -15.03
CA LYS A 270 -3.65 -12.29 -14.22
C LYS A 270 -4.22 -10.95 -13.72
N TYR A 271 -3.39 -10.04 -13.25
CA TYR A 271 -3.82 -8.70 -12.86
C TYR A 271 -4.54 -7.99 -14.01
N ALA A 272 -3.93 -7.92 -15.20
CA ALA A 272 -4.52 -7.23 -16.35
C ALA A 272 -5.89 -7.81 -16.75
N ASN A 273 -6.03 -9.13 -16.75
CA ASN A 273 -7.32 -9.78 -17.03
C ASN A 273 -8.38 -9.51 -15.97
N ASP A 274 -8.02 -9.60 -14.69
CA ASP A 274 -8.96 -9.40 -13.57
C ASP A 274 -9.49 -7.95 -13.52
N TYR A 275 -8.64 -6.97 -13.86
CA TYR A 275 -8.97 -5.54 -13.82
C TYR A 275 -9.33 -4.92 -15.18
N ARG A 276 -9.49 -5.72 -16.24
CA ARG A 276 -9.74 -5.23 -17.60
C ARG A 276 -10.86 -4.18 -17.71
N ASN A 277 -11.91 -4.33 -16.90
CA ASN A 277 -13.05 -3.40 -16.92
C ASN A 277 -12.68 -1.98 -16.43
N ALA A 278 -11.59 -1.83 -15.72
CA ALA A 278 -11.11 -0.53 -15.27
C ALA A 278 -10.56 0.33 -16.43
N TRP A 279 -10.28 -0.26 -17.60
CA TRP A 279 -9.74 0.43 -18.78
C TRP A 279 -10.68 0.39 -20.00
N LEU A 280 -11.85 -0.24 -19.88
CA LEU A 280 -12.88 -0.25 -20.94
C LEU A 280 -13.77 0.98 -20.84
#